data_e6baad993332d16828265d8ce15c2858
#
_entry.id   e6baad993332d16828265d8ce15c2858
#
_cell.length_a   1.000
_cell.length_b   1.000
_cell.length_c   1.000
_cell.angle_alpha   90.00
_cell.angle_beta   90.00
_cell.angle_gamma   90.00
#
_symmetry.space_group_name_H-M   'P 1'
#
loop_
_entity.id
_entity.type
_entity.pdbx_description
1 polymer ?
#
loop_
_entity_poly.entity_id
_entity_poly.type
_entity_poly.pdbx_seq_one_letter_code
_entity_poly.pdbx_strand_id
1 'polypeptide(L)'
;MSLTSTAKATYADEVVRGGYAKLFEGHTVFLTGGTGCLGGCLLYKLALQLPTRKIFVLVRGNSQRAIGKLRTSMPDHAQAILSTRKVEFVIGDMKTVAFGIENAVLRQLQDQVTLVIHAAAKIKLEGPIGDALESNCFPALEMARISSEFRRLKLFIQISTSYVNSHLPDGPILERIYPLGGEDPEEELASILTLGTSPHDGKFSSTYTQAKHLMERLLLGRFPRLPILLLRPTIFGPAFRYPYSLYGSEDSTPLTKFTRLWFSDRGSTQVWHATEGYKTGTNILDEIPVDLVANACLLHAAARTTGIVQVGSQLYHSFTFDDVFRMGLENSTPAAQRDFPKIIFTEDRSTPQCFLAELIQVGTRNWLFDCGRSYWLKQVSGPLSMQVCKHEADALNLIRTLDVLGPRKEKARI
;
A
#
# COMPACT_ATOMS: atom_id res chain seq x y z
N MET A 1 0.66 33.51 6.89
CA MET A 1 0.69 34.12 5.55
C MET A 1 1.27 33.11 4.56
N SER A 2 0.49 32.74 3.58
CA SER A 2 0.55 31.51 2.79
C SER A 2 1.45 31.62 1.54
N LEU A 3 2.76 31.48 1.71
CA LEU A 3 3.70 31.32 0.58
C LEU A 3 3.80 29.85 0.08
N THR A 4 3.10 28.92 0.74
CA THR A 4 3.17 27.49 0.41
C THR A 4 2.15 27.02 -0.64
N SER A 5 1.11 27.82 -0.91
CA SER A 5 0.01 27.44 -1.81
C SER A 5 0.39 27.58 -3.29
N THR A 6 1.08 28.66 -3.67
CA THR A 6 1.42 28.94 -5.06
C THR A 6 2.51 28.04 -5.65
N ALA A 7 3.54 27.70 -4.86
CA ALA A 7 4.61 26.80 -5.32
C ALA A 7 4.11 25.36 -5.50
N LYS A 8 3.19 24.88 -4.64
CA LYS A 8 2.58 23.54 -4.75
C LYS A 8 1.66 23.41 -5.97
N ALA A 9 0.88 24.44 -6.28
CA ALA A 9 0.05 24.48 -7.49
C ALA A 9 0.91 24.39 -8.77
N THR A 10 2.05 25.06 -8.79
CA THR A 10 2.97 25.08 -9.94
C THR A 10 3.54 23.69 -10.27
N TYR A 11 3.93 22.90 -9.26
CA TYR A 11 4.43 21.53 -9.50
C TYR A 11 3.34 20.56 -9.96
N ALA A 12 2.14 20.64 -9.40
CA ALA A 12 1.02 19.82 -9.82
C ALA A 12 0.63 20.12 -11.27
N ASP A 13 0.55 21.40 -11.63
CA ASP A 13 0.27 21.85 -13.01
C ASP A 13 1.35 21.38 -14.00
N GLU A 14 2.61 21.40 -13.63
CA GLU A 14 3.72 20.91 -14.46
C GLU A 14 3.61 19.39 -14.66
N VAL A 15 3.28 18.64 -13.59
CA VAL A 15 3.07 17.20 -13.65
C VAL A 15 1.91 16.85 -14.58
N VAL A 16 0.78 17.55 -14.48
CA VAL A 16 -0.40 17.34 -15.35
C VAL A 16 -0.07 17.60 -16.82
N ARG A 17 0.71 18.63 -17.13
CA ARG A 17 1.16 18.93 -18.51
C ARG A 17 2.15 17.89 -19.08
N GLY A 18 2.40 16.77 -18.38
CA GLY A 18 3.32 15.73 -18.80
C GLY A 18 4.80 15.99 -18.47
N GLY A 19 5.08 17.02 -17.67
CA GLY A 19 6.43 17.39 -17.24
C GLY A 19 7.05 16.51 -16.17
N TYR A 20 6.28 15.53 -15.60
CA TYR A 20 6.75 14.73 -14.48
C TYR A 20 8.05 13.96 -14.76
N ALA A 21 8.31 13.54 -16.00
CA ALA A 21 9.56 12.86 -16.35
C ALA A 21 10.78 13.74 -16.05
N LYS A 22 10.77 15.02 -16.47
CA LYS A 22 11.84 15.96 -16.16
C LYS A 22 12.06 16.16 -14.68
N LEU A 23 11.01 16.09 -13.87
CA LEU A 23 11.10 16.22 -12.42
C LEU A 23 11.87 15.06 -11.77
N PHE A 24 12.01 13.93 -12.47
CA PHE A 24 12.84 12.82 -12.03
C PHE A 24 14.29 12.87 -12.53
N GLU A 25 14.61 13.76 -13.49
CA GLU A 25 15.98 13.94 -13.93
C GLU A 25 16.88 14.35 -12.76
N GLY A 26 18.00 13.64 -12.61
CA GLY A 26 18.94 13.86 -11.52
C GLY A 26 18.47 13.39 -10.13
N HIS A 27 17.25 12.86 -9.96
CA HIS A 27 16.86 12.24 -8.71
C HIS A 27 17.68 10.99 -8.40
N THR A 28 18.19 10.93 -7.18
CA THR A 28 18.72 9.74 -6.54
C THR A 28 17.74 9.28 -5.49
N VAL A 29 17.22 8.07 -5.65
CA VAL A 29 16.16 7.51 -4.80
C VAL A 29 16.73 6.48 -3.84
N PHE A 30 16.33 6.52 -2.57
CA PHE A 30 16.54 5.44 -1.63
C PHE A 30 15.21 4.73 -1.37
N LEU A 31 15.12 3.48 -1.81
CA LEU A 31 13.91 2.66 -1.78
C LEU A 31 14.07 1.48 -0.83
N THR A 32 13.13 1.31 0.10
CA THR A 32 13.00 0.06 0.85
C THR A 32 11.83 -0.76 0.32
N GLY A 33 11.88 -2.07 0.57
CA GLY A 33 10.83 -2.97 0.08
C GLY A 33 10.84 -3.21 -1.44
N GLY A 34 11.91 -2.84 -2.16
CA GLY A 34 12.02 -2.92 -3.62
C GLY A 34 11.87 -4.33 -4.22
N THR A 35 11.88 -5.38 -3.41
CA THR A 35 11.60 -6.77 -3.83
C THR A 35 10.20 -7.27 -3.41
N GLY A 36 9.37 -6.39 -2.83
CA GLY A 36 7.97 -6.64 -2.50
C GLY A 36 7.04 -6.21 -3.62
N CYS A 37 5.73 -6.40 -3.45
CA CYS A 37 4.73 -6.11 -4.48
C CYS A 37 4.77 -4.62 -4.90
N LEU A 38 4.45 -3.69 -4.01
CA LEU A 38 4.46 -2.25 -4.33
C LEU A 38 5.87 -1.74 -4.65
N GLY A 39 6.86 -2.13 -3.83
CA GLY A 39 8.26 -1.71 -4.04
C GLY A 39 8.83 -2.20 -5.37
N GLY A 40 8.43 -3.39 -5.83
CA GLY A 40 8.80 -3.91 -7.15
C GLY A 40 8.21 -3.08 -8.30
N CYS A 41 6.92 -2.69 -8.20
CA CYS A 41 6.31 -1.75 -9.14
C CYS A 41 7.06 -0.40 -9.18
N LEU A 42 7.37 0.14 -8.01
CA LEU A 42 8.14 1.39 -7.89
C LEU A 42 9.51 1.25 -8.52
N LEU A 43 10.24 0.16 -8.22
CA LEU A 43 11.56 -0.11 -8.79
C LEU A 43 11.51 -0.22 -10.31
N TYR A 44 10.53 -0.98 -10.85
CA TYR A 44 10.30 -1.09 -12.29
C TYR A 44 10.13 0.28 -12.95
N LYS A 45 9.23 1.11 -12.41
CA LYS A 45 8.93 2.44 -12.98
C LYS A 45 10.13 3.39 -12.88
N LEU A 46 10.78 3.45 -11.73
CA LEU A 46 11.95 4.29 -11.51
C LEU A 46 13.12 3.89 -12.42
N ALA A 47 13.33 2.59 -12.66
CA ALA A 47 14.45 2.10 -13.46
C ALA A 47 14.19 2.23 -14.97
N LEU A 48 12.98 1.89 -15.44
CA LEU A 48 12.70 1.71 -16.87
C LEU A 48 11.81 2.81 -17.47
N GLN A 49 10.93 3.44 -16.69
CA GLN A 49 9.96 4.41 -17.21
C GLN A 49 10.32 5.86 -16.91
N LEU A 50 11.21 6.10 -15.95
CA LEU A 50 11.59 7.43 -15.52
C LEU A 50 13.09 7.68 -15.70
N PRO A 51 13.51 8.93 -15.97
CA PRO A 51 14.92 9.31 -16.14
C PRO A 51 15.63 9.49 -14.79
N THR A 52 15.37 8.57 -13.85
CA THR A 52 16.01 8.56 -12.52
C THR A 52 17.49 8.32 -12.66
N ARG A 53 18.31 9.09 -11.95
CA ARG A 53 19.77 9.00 -12.02
C ARG A 53 20.28 7.72 -11.35
N LYS A 54 19.83 7.45 -10.11
CA LYS A 54 20.30 6.31 -9.31
C LYS A 54 19.21 5.85 -8.34
N ILE A 55 19.19 4.55 -8.06
CA ILE A 55 18.23 3.93 -7.15
C ILE A 55 19.01 3.05 -6.20
N PHE A 56 19.14 3.45 -4.95
CA PHE A 56 19.62 2.61 -3.87
C PHE A 56 18.46 1.80 -3.33
N VAL A 57 18.61 0.47 -3.30
CA VAL A 57 17.56 -0.44 -2.81
C VAL A 57 18.06 -1.15 -1.57
N LEU A 58 17.44 -0.87 -0.42
CA LEU A 58 17.77 -1.58 0.82
C LEU A 58 17.30 -3.03 0.75
N VAL A 59 18.22 -3.96 0.96
CA VAL A 59 17.97 -5.40 0.91
C VAL A 59 18.59 -6.13 2.10
N ARG A 60 17.86 -7.14 2.60
CA ARG A 60 18.34 -7.96 3.71
C ARG A 60 19.17 -9.14 3.20
N GLY A 61 20.31 -9.37 3.82
CA GLY A 61 21.20 -10.48 3.52
C GLY A 61 22.20 -10.13 2.42
N ASN A 62 21.89 -10.42 1.16
CA ASN A 62 22.80 -10.14 0.04
C ASN A 62 22.07 -9.76 -1.25
N SER A 63 22.83 -9.21 -2.20
CA SER A 63 22.30 -8.76 -3.49
C SER A 63 21.83 -9.92 -4.39
N GLN A 64 22.47 -11.09 -4.34
CA GLN A 64 22.08 -12.26 -5.13
C GLN A 64 20.67 -12.73 -4.77
N ARG A 65 20.33 -12.75 -3.48
CA ARG A 65 18.98 -13.10 -3.02
C ARG A 65 17.96 -12.07 -3.51
N ALA A 66 18.28 -10.79 -3.50
CA ALA A 66 17.41 -9.73 -4.01
C ALA A 66 17.20 -9.88 -5.53
N ILE A 67 18.28 -10.13 -6.29
CA ILE A 67 18.21 -10.40 -7.73
C ILE A 67 17.37 -11.64 -8.03
N GLY A 68 17.54 -12.72 -7.26
CA GLY A 68 16.72 -13.93 -7.37
C GLY A 68 15.24 -13.65 -7.19
N LYS A 69 14.87 -12.85 -6.17
CA LYS A 69 13.47 -12.42 -5.96
C LYS A 69 12.93 -11.59 -7.12
N LEU A 70 13.70 -10.65 -7.65
CA LEU A 70 13.30 -9.87 -8.81
C LEU A 70 13.07 -10.74 -10.04
N ARG A 71 13.97 -11.70 -10.31
CA ARG A 71 13.81 -12.66 -11.42
C ARG A 71 12.57 -13.53 -11.27
N THR A 72 12.24 -13.94 -10.06
CA THR A 72 11.01 -14.70 -9.79
C THR A 72 9.75 -13.87 -9.95
N SER A 73 9.75 -12.62 -9.44
CA SER A 73 8.55 -11.77 -9.46
C SER A 73 8.35 -11.02 -10.78
N MET A 74 9.42 -10.75 -11.53
CA MET A 74 9.40 -10.01 -12.80
C MET A 74 10.36 -10.65 -13.82
N PRO A 75 10.12 -11.91 -14.25
CA PRO A 75 11.05 -12.66 -15.08
C PRO A 75 11.45 -11.92 -16.36
N ASP A 76 10.50 -11.28 -17.03
CA ASP A 76 10.73 -10.59 -18.31
C ASP A 76 11.39 -9.21 -18.14
N HIS A 77 11.40 -8.64 -16.95
CA HIS A 77 11.87 -7.28 -16.70
C HIS A 77 13.11 -7.19 -15.81
N ALA A 78 13.37 -8.20 -14.99
CA ALA A 78 14.47 -8.17 -14.03
C ALA A 78 15.82 -7.88 -14.69
N GLN A 79 16.12 -8.53 -15.83
CA GLN A 79 17.35 -8.30 -16.55
C GLN A 79 17.44 -6.87 -17.11
N ALA A 80 16.36 -6.33 -17.65
CA ALA A 80 16.31 -4.96 -18.14
C ALA A 80 16.57 -3.95 -17.00
N ILE A 81 15.92 -4.13 -15.83
CA ILE A 81 16.14 -3.29 -14.64
C ILE A 81 17.62 -3.28 -14.25
N LEU A 82 18.24 -4.45 -14.14
CA LEU A 82 19.66 -4.60 -13.75
C LEU A 82 20.60 -3.98 -14.79
N SER A 83 20.29 -4.13 -16.08
CA SER A 83 21.11 -3.62 -17.19
C SER A 83 21.12 -2.08 -17.28
N THR A 84 20.16 -1.38 -16.65
CA THR A 84 20.17 0.09 -16.60
C THR A 84 21.38 0.67 -15.87
N ARG A 85 22.03 -0.12 -15.00
CA ARG A 85 23.10 0.29 -14.07
C ARG A 85 22.67 1.42 -13.10
N LYS A 86 21.38 1.74 -13.05
CA LYS A 86 20.83 2.72 -12.10
C LYS A 86 20.67 2.13 -10.69
N VAL A 87 20.48 0.81 -10.58
CA VAL A 87 20.14 0.12 -9.34
C VAL A 87 21.39 -0.32 -8.61
N GLU A 88 21.48 0.08 -7.35
CA GLU A 88 22.52 -0.37 -6.40
C GLU A 88 21.85 -0.94 -5.16
N PHE A 89 22.22 -2.18 -4.81
CA PHE A 89 21.70 -2.83 -3.62
C PHE A 89 22.53 -2.45 -2.39
N VAL A 90 21.85 -1.86 -1.40
CA VAL A 90 22.42 -1.54 -0.09
C VAL A 90 22.06 -2.64 0.88
N ILE A 91 23.07 -3.29 1.45
CA ILE A 91 22.84 -4.35 2.45
C ILE A 91 22.53 -3.72 3.78
N GLY A 92 21.45 -4.21 4.43
CA GLY A 92 21.06 -3.76 5.75
C GLY A 92 19.86 -4.53 6.30
N ASP A 93 19.63 -4.38 7.59
CA ASP A 93 18.49 -4.94 8.32
C ASP A 93 17.77 -3.84 9.09
N MET A 94 16.49 -3.63 8.79
CA MET A 94 15.66 -2.59 9.41
C MET A 94 15.45 -2.78 10.93
N LYS A 95 15.90 -3.89 11.50
CA LYS A 95 15.88 -4.15 12.93
C LYS A 95 17.11 -3.60 13.68
N THR A 96 18.10 -3.09 12.96
CA THR A 96 19.36 -2.59 13.54
C THR A 96 19.47 -1.08 13.40
N VAL A 97 20.25 -0.45 14.28
CA VAL A 97 20.55 0.98 14.24
C VAL A 97 21.21 1.33 12.89
N ALA A 98 20.80 2.43 12.29
CA ALA A 98 21.18 2.84 10.92
C ALA A 98 21.04 1.70 9.89
N PHE A 99 20.15 0.74 10.18
CA PHE A 99 19.94 -0.50 9.43
C PHE A 99 21.19 -1.35 9.24
N GLY A 100 22.23 -1.15 10.06
CA GLY A 100 23.51 -1.82 9.91
C GLY A 100 24.20 -1.50 8.57
N ILE A 101 23.84 -0.40 7.91
CA ILE A 101 24.47 0.06 6.68
C ILE A 101 25.91 0.48 6.97
N GLU A 102 26.84 0.02 6.12
CA GLU A 102 28.24 0.40 6.22
C GLU A 102 28.40 1.93 6.20
N ASN A 103 29.25 2.49 7.06
CA ASN A 103 29.44 3.92 7.19
C ASN A 103 29.83 4.65 5.90
N ALA A 104 30.60 4.00 5.02
CA ALA A 104 30.95 4.56 3.71
C ALA A 104 29.72 4.70 2.81
N VAL A 105 28.85 3.67 2.79
CA VAL A 105 27.59 3.68 2.03
C VAL A 105 26.62 4.68 2.63
N LEU A 106 26.51 4.74 3.98
CA LEU A 106 25.65 5.71 4.64
C LEU A 106 26.02 7.16 4.28
N ARG A 107 27.32 7.50 4.30
CA ARG A 107 27.78 8.83 3.84
C ARG A 107 27.41 9.08 2.37
N GLN A 108 27.53 8.07 1.51
CA GLN A 108 27.13 8.20 0.10
C GLN A 108 25.61 8.49 -0.02
N LEU A 109 24.77 7.84 0.77
CA LEU A 109 23.33 8.10 0.82
C LEU A 109 23.06 9.55 1.28
N GLN A 110 23.71 10.00 2.36
CA GLN A 110 23.59 11.36 2.92
C GLN A 110 23.92 12.44 1.88
N ASP A 111 24.90 12.19 1.02
CA ASP A 111 25.36 13.16 0.02
C ASP A 111 24.52 13.15 -1.28
N GLN A 112 23.95 12.02 -1.66
CA GLN A 112 23.37 11.84 -2.97
C GLN A 112 21.84 11.74 -2.99
N VAL A 113 21.22 11.20 -1.95
CA VAL A 113 19.78 10.91 -1.95
C VAL A 113 18.95 12.20 -1.92
N THR A 114 17.99 12.25 -2.84
CA THR A 114 17.06 13.38 -2.98
C THR A 114 15.61 12.99 -2.71
N LEU A 115 15.30 11.69 -2.75
CA LEU A 115 13.98 11.12 -2.53
C LEU A 115 14.12 9.81 -1.75
N VAL A 116 13.40 9.70 -0.64
CA VAL A 116 13.27 8.44 0.11
C VAL A 116 11.87 7.91 -0.09
N ILE A 117 11.74 6.62 -0.41
CA ILE A 117 10.45 5.90 -0.45
C ILE A 117 10.56 4.69 0.48
N HIS A 118 9.95 4.79 1.65
CA HIS A 118 9.91 3.70 2.62
C HIS A 118 8.64 2.87 2.40
N ALA A 119 8.77 1.83 1.55
CA ALA A 119 7.66 0.94 1.18
C ALA A 119 7.75 -0.45 1.83
N ALA A 120 8.79 -0.71 2.62
CA ALA A 120 8.91 -1.96 3.35
C ALA A 120 7.92 -1.98 4.52
N ALA A 121 7.17 -3.08 4.63
CA ALA A 121 6.26 -3.35 5.74
C ALA A 121 6.06 -4.86 5.90
N LYS A 122 5.66 -5.29 7.10
CA LYS A 122 5.19 -6.63 7.37
C LYS A 122 3.70 -6.58 7.69
N ILE A 123 2.87 -7.07 6.78
CA ILE A 123 1.43 -7.15 6.97
C ILE A 123 1.13 -8.45 7.73
N LYS A 124 0.88 -8.31 9.04
CA LYS A 124 0.39 -9.37 9.92
C LYS A 124 -0.75 -8.75 10.73
N LEU A 125 -1.97 -9.21 10.48
CA LEU A 125 -3.17 -8.60 11.08
C LEU A 125 -3.35 -9.00 12.55
N GLU A 126 -2.87 -10.18 12.92
CA GLU A 126 -2.97 -10.75 14.27
C GLU A 126 -1.61 -10.80 14.95
N GLY A 127 -1.61 -10.76 16.27
CA GLY A 127 -0.43 -10.90 17.11
C GLY A 127 -0.21 -9.72 18.06
N PRO A 128 0.83 -9.76 18.90
CA PRO A 128 1.15 -8.69 19.83
C PRO A 128 1.42 -7.36 19.14
N ILE A 129 0.99 -6.27 19.76
CA ILE A 129 1.25 -4.90 19.24
C ILE A 129 2.75 -4.61 19.17
N GLY A 130 3.56 -5.13 20.10
CA GLY A 130 5.02 -5.00 20.11
C GLY A 130 5.66 -5.52 18.82
N ASP A 131 5.24 -6.70 18.31
CA ASP A 131 5.73 -7.29 17.05
C ASP A 131 5.40 -6.37 15.86
N ALA A 132 4.23 -5.75 15.89
CA ALA A 132 3.78 -4.84 14.85
C ALA A 132 4.59 -3.53 14.86
N LEU A 133 4.92 -3.02 16.05
CA LEU A 133 5.80 -1.85 16.20
C LEU A 133 7.21 -2.14 15.70
N GLU A 134 7.81 -3.28 16.09
CA GLU A 134 9.14 -3.70 15.63
C GLU A 134 9.23 -3.80 14.10
N SER A 135 8.15 -4.22 13.47
CA SER A 135 8.16 -4.48 12.03
C SER A 135 7.75 -3.26 11.18
N ASN A 136 6.98 -2.31 11.72
CA ASN A 136 6.36 -1.26 10.94
C ASN A 136 6.52 0.16 11.51
N CYS A 137 6.72 0.31 12.83
CA CYS A 137 6.87 1.61 13.46
C CYS A 137 8.35 2.00 13.59
N PHE A 138 9.14 1.21 14.31
CA PHE A 138 10.54 1.53 14.56
C PHE A 138 11.39 1.64 13.28
N PRO A 139 11.21 0.78 12.25
CA PRO A 139 11.92 0.97 11.00
C PRO A 139 11.58 2.28 10.28
N ALA A 140 10.33 2.75 10.38
CA ALA A 140 9.93 4.03 9.79
C ALA A 140 10.54 5.22 10.52
N LEU A 141 10.56 5.19 11.87
CA LEU A 141 11.21 6.22 12.69
C LEU A 141 12.71 6.25 12.45
N GLU A 142 13.38 5.10 12.38
CA GLU A 142 14.81 5.03 12.08
C GLU A 142 15.13 5.50 10.67
N MET A 143 14.29 5.17 9.68
CA MET A 143 14.43 5.70 8.32
C MET A 143 14.31 7.23 8.30
N ALA A 144 13.36 7.79 9.03
CA ALA A 144 13.20 9.25 9.13
C ALA A 144 14.40 9.89 9.84
N ARG A 145 14.94 9.26 10.91
CA ARG A 145 16.13 9.71 11.60
C ARG A 145 17.33 9.78 10.65
N ILE A 146 17.62 8.71 9.93
CA ILE A 146 18.71 8.67 8.94
C ILE A 146 18.47 9.73 7.85
N SER A 147 17.22 9.83 7.36
CA SER A 147 16.87 10.75 6.27
C SER A 147 16.99 12.23 6.69
N SER A 148 16.88 12.54 7.98
CA SER A 148 17.10 13.90 8.51
C SER A 148 18.52 14.40 8.30
N GLU A 149 19.47 13.48 8.09
CA GLU A 149 20.88 13.78 7.86
C GLU A 149 21.21 13.90 6.35
N PHE A 150 20.23 13.65 5.46
CA PHE A 150 20.46 13.68 4.01
C PHE A 150 20.47 15.14 3.50
N ARG A 151 21.63 15.59 3.05
CA ARG A 151 21.91 17.00 2.67
C ARG A 151 21.07 17.51 1.51
N ARG A 152 20.61 16.60 0.65
CA ARG A 152 19.91 16.94 -0.61
C ARG A 152 18.46 16.45 -0.64
N LEU A 153 17.93 15.97 0.47
CA LEU A 153 16.60 15.40 0.53
C LEU A 153 15.54 16.45 0.17
N LYS A 154 14.68 16.09 -0.77
CA LYS A 154 13.54 16.91 -1.23
C LYS A 154 12.21 16.40 -0.74
N LEU A 155 12.11 15.08 -0.49
CA LEU A 155 10.90 14.45 0.00
C LEU A 155 11.20 13.08 0.65
N PHE A 156 10.51 12.81 1.74
CA PHE A 156 10.44 11.52 2.39
C PHE A 156 9.02 10.98 2.26
N ILE A 157 8.84 9.83 1.60
CA ILE A 157 7.54 9.18 1.43
C ILE A 157 7.50 7.94 2.33
N GLN A 158 6.56 7.97 3.28
CA GLN A 158 6.20 6.81 4.09
C GLN A 158 4.95 6.14 3.52
N ILE A 159 5.07 4.90 3.11
CA ILE A 159 3.88 4.11 2.78
C ILE A 159 3.22 3.66 4.07
N SER A 160 1.99 4.12 4.25
CA SER A 160 1.12 3.77 5.37
C SER A 160 -0.08 2.95 4.87
N THR A 161 -1.25 3.15 5.43
CA THR A 161 -2.53 2.55 4.99
C THR A 161 -3.69 3.46 5.35
N SER A 162 -4.75 3.50 4.54
CA SER A 162 -5.99 4.21 4.89
C SER A 162 -6.64 3.64 6.16
N TYR A 163 -6.39 2.37 6.44
CA TYR A 163 -6.94 1.66 7.60
C TYR A 163 -6.32 2.03 8.96
N VAL A 164 -5.36 2.97 9.02
CA VAL A 164 -4.96 3.63 10.27
C VAL A 164 -6.15 4.30 10.97
N ASN A 165 -7.21 4.56 10.22
CA ASN A 165 -8.45 5.16 10.70
C ASN A 165 -9.54 4.12 11.03
N SER A 166 -9.21 2.83 11.14
CA SER A 166 -10.18 1.76 11.38
C SER A 166 -10.87 1.81 12.76
N HIS A 167 -10.43 2.70 13.64
CA HIS A 167 -11.08 3.00 14.90
C HIS A 167 -12.31 3.94 14.77
N LEU A 168 -12.50 4.54 13.59
CA LEU A 168 -13.62 5.45 13.35
C LEU A 168 -14.92 4.68 13.01
N PRO A 169 -16.09 5.29 13.25
CA PRO A 169 -17.36 4.75 12.77
C PRO A 169 -17.40 4.75 11.24
N ASP A 170 -18.42 4.11 10.67
CA ASP A 170 -18.70 4.17 9.24
C ASP A 170 -18.95 5.62 8.80
N GLY A 171 -18.59 5.94 7.56
CA GLY A 171 -18.75 7.27 6.99
C GLY A 171 -17.48 7.83 6.34
N PRO A 172 -17.44 9.14 6.06
CA PRO A 172 -16.33 9.79 5.37
C PRO A 172 -15.04 9.81 6.21
N ILE A 173 -13.94 9.40 5.62
CA ILE A 173 -12.60 9.40 6.22
C ILE A 173 -11.70 10.36 5.45
N LEU A 174 -11.38 11.49 6.06
CA LEU A 174 -10.58 12.55 5.42
C LEU A 174 -9.07 12.29 5.52
N GLU A 175 -8.30 13.01 4.72
CA GLU A 175 -6.83 12.95 4.65
C GLU A 175 -6.15 13.71 5.80
N ARG A 176 -6.41 13.26 7.03
CA ARG A 176 -5.88 13.88 8.27
C ARG A 176 -5.57 12.82 9.35
N ILE A 177 -4.89 13.25 10.41
CA ILE A 177 -4.80 12.48 11.66
C ILE A 177 -6.10 12.67 12.44
N TYR A 178 -6.66 11.57 12.93
CA TYR A 178 -7.78 11.58 13.85
C TYR A 178 -7.25 11.26 15.26
N PRO A 179 -7.45 12.15 16.24
CA PRO A 179 -6.96 11.95 17.59
C PRO A 179 -7.72 10.82 18.30
N LEU A 180 -7.04 10.16 19.22
CA LEU A 180 -7.57 9.07 20.06
C LEU A 180 -7.80 9.53 21.50
N GLY A 181 -8.48 10.65 21.72
CA GLY A 181 -8.79 11.14 23.07
C GLY A 181 -7.73 12.04 23.68
N GLY A 182 -6.77 12.54 22.90
CA GLY A 182 -5.81 13.57 23.35
C GLY A 182 -4.50 13.03 23.95
N GLU A 183 -4.27 11.72 23.94
CA GLU A 183 -3.04 11.13 24.45
C GLU A 183 -1.82 11.44 23.57
N ASP A 184 -0.70 11.71 24.21
CA ASP A 184 0.59 11.88 23.56
C ASP A 184 1.03 10.52 22.96
N PRO A 185 1.44 10.47 21.66
CA PRO A 185 1.94 9.26 21.04
C PRO A 185 3.18 8.69 21.74
N GLU A 186 3.96 9.50 22.46
CA GLU A 186 5.10 9.02 23.25
C GLU A 186 4.64 8.28 24.51
N GLU A 187 3.55 8.73 25.15
CA GLU A 187 2.96 8.03 26.30
C GLU A 187 2.36 6.70 25.89
N GLU A 188 1.64 6.67 24.76
CA GLU A 188 1.15 5.41 24.18
C GLU A 188 2.29 4.43 23.88
N LEU A 189 3.37 4.91 23.25
CA LEU A 189 4.54 4.10 22.97
C LEU A 189 5.17 3.56 24.25
N ALA A 190 5.35 4.41 25.26
CA ALA A 190 5.92 4.03 26.56
C ALA A 190 5.07 2.96 27.26
N SER A 191 3.74 3.09 27.22
CA SER A 191 2.81 2.08 27.74
C SER A 191 3.00 0.72 27.07
N ILE A 192 3.05 0.70 25.73
CA ILE A 192 3.25 -0.55 24.98
C ILE A 192 4.60 -1.18 25.31
N LEU A 193 5.66 -0.40 25.40
CA LEU A 193 7.01 -0.91 25.72
C LEU A 193 7.12 -1.45 27.14
N THR A 194 6.38 -0.88 28.09
CA THR A 194 6.47 -1.25 29.52
C THR A 194 5.49 -2.35 29.89
N LEU A 195 4.24 -2.26 29.38
CA LEU A 195 3.13 -3.12 29.78
C LEU A 195 2.78 -4.16 28.70
N GLY A 196 3.27 -4.02 27.50
CA GLY A 196 2.91 -4.87 26.36
C GLY A 196 1.52 -4.58 25.76
N THR A 197 0.82 -3.55 26.25
CA THR A 197 -0.55 -3.17 25.88
C THR A 197 -0.66 -1.68 25.58
N SER A 198 -1.61 -1.31 24.72
CA SER A 198 -1.96 0.07 24.43
C SER A 198 -3.26 0.47 25.13
N PRO A 199 -3.42 1.72 25.57
CA PRO A 199 -4.73 2.26 26.01
C PRO A 199 -5.82 2.16 24.92
N HIS A 200 -5.43 1.85 23.70
CA HIS A 200 -6.30 1.78 22.53
C HIS A 200 -6.49 0.35 22.00
N ASP A 201 -6.06 -0.68 22.74
CA ASP A 201 -6.25 -2.06 22.36
C ASP A 201 -7.73 -2.36 22.08
N GLY A 202 -8.00 -3.09 21.00
CA GLY A 202 -9.35 -3.44 20.55
C GLY A 202 -10.10 -2.33 19.79
N LYS A 203 -9.58 -1.09 19.70
CA LYS A 203 -10.22 -0.03 18.91
C LYS A 203 -9.97 -0.16 17.42
N PHE A 204 -8.86 -0.77 17.02
CA PHE A 204 -8.45 -0.92 15.63
C PHE A 204 -8.83 -2.29 15.05
N SER A 205 -8.96 -2.36 13.74
CA SER A 205 -9.23 -3.63 13.04
C SER A 205 -8.09 -4.66 13.15
N SER A 206 -6.89 -4.20 13.51
CA SER A 206 -5.71 -5.07 13.72
C SER A 206 -4.59 -4.32 14.44
N THR A 207 -3.66 -5.07 15.05
CA THR A 207 -2.43 -4.49 15.63
C THR A 207 -1.53 -3.84 14.58
N TYR A 208 -1.60 -4.31 13.32
CA TYR A 208 -0.91 -3.68 12.19
C TYR A 208 -1.42 -2.25 11.94
N THR A 209 -2.74 -2.05 11.88
CA THR A 209 -3.33 -0.72 11.64
C THR A 209 -3.08 0.21 12.80
N GLN A 210 -3.13 -0.29 14.03
CA GLN A 210 -2.78 0.46 15.25
C GLN A 210 -1.31 0.89 15.25
N ALA A 211 -0.38 -0.02 14.94
CA ALA A 211 1.05 0.30 14.86
C ALA A 211 1.34 1.34 13.76
N LYS A 212 0.65 1.28 12.63
CA LYS A 212 0.76 2.30 11.57
C LYS A 212 0.18 3.64 11.99
N HIS A 213 -0.92 3.67 12.74
CA HIS A 213 -1.48 4.91 13.29
C HIS A 213 -0.51 5.58 14.28
N LEU A 214 0.04 4.81 15.21
CA LEU A 214 1.04 5.33 16.17
C LEU A 214 2.30 5.80 15.43
N MET A 215 2.78 5.03 14.45
CA MET A 215 3.93 5.40 13.63
C MET A 215 3.74 6.77 12.94
N GLU A 216 2.57 7.05 12.36
CA GLU A 216 2.33 8.33 11.72
C GLU A 216 2.38 9.51 12.70
N ARG A 217 1.78 9.35 13.88
CA ARG A 217 1.79 10.39 14.94
C ARG A 217 3.21 10.66 15.42
N LEU A 218 3.98 9.61 15.70
CA LEU A 218 5.38 9.72 16.10
C LEU A 218 6.27 10.33 15.00
N LEU A 219 6.08 9.95 13.75
CA LEU A 219 6.84 10.54 12.63
C LEU A 219 6.62 12.05 12.53
N LEU A 220 5.37 12.49 12.56
CA LEU A 220 5.03 13.91 12.46
C LEU A 220 5.51 14.70 13.69
N GLY A 221 5.43 14.11 14.89
CA GLY A 221 5.87 14.73 16.13
C GLY A 221 7.40 14.84 16.23
N ARG A 222 8.13 13.75 15.96
CA ARG A 222 9.58 13.69 16.10
C ARG A 222 10.35 14.39 14.98
N PHE A 223 9.77 14.45 13.76
CA PHE A 223 10.47 14.97 12.58
C PHE A 223 9.71 16.10 11.87
N PRO A 224 9.34 17.20 12.58
CA PRO A 224 8.50 18.26 12.03
C PRO A 224 9.15 19.05 10.88
N ARG A 225 10.49 18.98 10.75
CA ARG A 225 11.24 19.64 9.68
C ARG A 225 11.47 18.77 8.46
N LEU A 226 11.23 17.46 8.56
CA LEU A 226 11.37 16.55 7.43
C LEU A 226 10.20 16.74 6.46
N PRO A 227 10.42 16.90 5.15
CA PRO A 227 9.34 17.01 4.18
C PRO A 227 8.66 15.66 3.97
N ILE A 228 7.72 15.29 4.85
CA ILE A 228 7.07 13.98 4.88
C ILE A 228 5.80 13.97 4.04
N LEU A 229 5.66 12.96 3.20
CA LEU A 229 4.40 12.50 2.63
C LEU A 229 4.02 11.17 3.27
N LEU A 230 2.92 11.14 3.98
CA LEU A 230 2.25 9.90 4.40
C LEU A 230 1.29 9.48 3.28
N LEU A 231 1.65 8.45 2.54
CA LEU A 231 0.81 7.90 1.49
C LEU A 231 0.06 6.70 2.04
N ARG A 232 -1.26 6.80 2.08
CA ARG A 232 -2.18 5.82 2.65
C ARG A 232 -2.95 5.10 1.53
N PRO A 233 -2.45 3.99 0.99
CA PRO A 233 -3.25 3.17 0.09
C PRO A 233 -4.36 2.46 0.88
N THR A 234 -5.46 2.19 0.19
CA THR A 234 -6.48 1.22 0.61
C THR A 234 -5.98 -0.20 0.34
N ILE A 235 -6.85 -1.19 0.15
CA ILE A 235 -6.41 -2.52 -0.24
C ILE A 235 -5.86 -2.45 -1.66
N PHE A 236 -4.58 -2.77 -1.87
CA PHE A 236 -4.10 -2.90 -3.23
C PHE A 236 -4.19 -4.34 -3.74
N GLY A 237 -4.72 -4.46 -4.94
CA GLY A 237 -4.81 -5.68 -5.71
C GLY A 237 -3.65 -5.84 -6.69
N PRO A 238 -3.73 -6.87 -7.53
CA PRO A 238 -2.76 -7.09 -8.60
C PRO A 238 -2.68 -5.89 -9.55
N ALA A 239 -1.53 -5.75 -10.22
CA ALA A 239 -1.31 -4.66 -11.16
C ALA A 239 -2.29 -4.71 -12.35
N PHE A 240 -2.71 -3.54 -12.79
CA PHE A 240 -3.53 -3.38 -13.98
C PHE A 240 -2.71 -3.55 -15.27
N ARG A 241 -1.55 -2.86 -15.34
CA ARG A 241 -0.69 -2.87 -16.55
C ARG A 241 0.76 -3.19 -16.28
N TYR A 242 1.35 -2.70 -15.20
CA TYR A 242 2.80 -2.69 -14.98
C TYR A 242 3.24 -3.27 -13.64
N PRO A 243 4.34 -4.04 -13.62
CA PRO A 243 5.24 -4.41 -14.73
C PRO A 243 4.59 -5.30 -15.79
N TYR A 244 3.55 -6.04 -15.45
CA TYR A 244 2.66 -6.81 -16.33
C TYR A 244 1.30 -6.96 -15.65
N SER A 245 0.27 -7.23 -16.43
CA SER A 245 -1.09 -7.44 -15.90
C SER A 245 -1.12 -8.59 -14.89
N LEU A 246 -1.82 -8.40 -13.78
CA LEU A 246 -1.89 -9.32 -12.63
C LEU A 246 -0.58 -9.51 -11.84
N TYR A 247 0.43 -8.66 -12.04
CA TYR A 247 1.61 -8.69 -11.16
C TYR A 247 1.18 -8.55 -9.69
N GLY A 248 1.74 -9.40 -8.82
CA GLY A 248 1.35 -9.45 -7.42
C GLY A 248 0.08 -10.27 -7.14
N SER A 249 -0.40 -11.07 -8.11
CA SER A 249 -1.64 -11.83 -8.02
C SER A 249 -1.58 -12.99 -7.01
N GLU A 250 -0.42 -13.59 -6.81
CA GLU A 250 -0.28 -14.73 -5.90
C GLU A 250 -0.44 -14.29 -4.43
N ASP A 251 0.19 -14.86 -3.48
CA ASP A 251 0.03 -14.54 -2.05
C ASP A 251 0.47 -13.13 -1.61
N SER A 252 0.84 -12.26 -2.55
CA SER A 252 1.37 -10.93 -2.26
C SER A 252 0.31 -9.83 -2.13
N THR A 253 -0.95 -10.09 -2.52
CA THR A 253 -2.04 -9.13 -2.38
C THR A 253 -3.13 -9.67 -1.44
N PRO A 254 -3.63 -8.84 -0.50
CA PRO A 254 -4.67 -9.27 0.45
C PRO A 254 -5.94 -9.77 -0.24
N LEU A 255 -6.36 -9.09 -1.30
CA LEU A 255 -7.60 -9.41 -1.99
C LEU A 255 -7.55 -10.77 -2.69
N THR A 256 -6.42 -11.14 -3.29
CA THR A 256 -6.27 -12.47 -3.91
C THR A 256 -6.36 -13.58 -2.87
N LYS A 257 -5.75 -13.37 -1.69
CA LYS A 257 -5.89 -14.30 -0.56
C LYS A 257 -7.34 -14.42 -0.11
N PHE A 258 -8.02 -13.29 0.05
CA PHE A 258 -9.42 -13.24 0.44
C PHE A 258 -10.30 -14.03 -0.54
N THR A 259 -10.20 -13.73 -1.82
CA THR A 259 -11.01 -14.39 -2.85
C THR A 259 -10.77 -15.91 -2.85
N ARG A 260 -9.51 -16.33 -2.69
CA ARG A 260 -9.19 -17.77 -2.58
C ARG A 260 -9.79 -18.42 -1.33
N LEU A 261 -9.69 -17.80 -0.18
CA LEU A 261 -10.26 -18.31 1.07
C LEU A 261 -11.77 -18.40 0.95
N TRP A 262 -12.40 -17.38 0.39
CA TRP A 262 -13.83 -17.37 0.16
C TRP A 262 -14.29 -18.55 -0.73
N PHE A 263 -13.66 -18.73 -1.88
CA PHE A 263 -13.99 -19.83 -2.79
C PHE A 263 -13.57 -21.21 -2.29
N SER A 264 -12.69 -21.32 -1.28
CA SER A 264 -12.30 -22.61 -0.72
C SER A 264 -13.34 -23.21 0.23
N ASP A 265 -14.23 -22.38 0.76
CA ASP A 265 -15.29 -22.79 1.72
C ASP A 265 -16.59 -23.21 1.00
N ARG A 266 -16.45 -24.20 0.10
CA ARG A 266 -17.50 -24.66 -0.79
C ARG A 266 -18.70 -25.22 -0.04
N GLY A 267 -19.91 -24.86 -0.53
CA GLY A 267 -21.18 -25.37 -0.01
C GLY A 267 -21.55 -24.85 1.39
N SER A 268 -20.75 -23.98 1.98
CA SER A 268 -21.02 -23.38 3.29
C SER A 268 -22.08 -22.30 3.22
N THR A 269 -22.65 -21.97 4.37
CA THR A 269 -23.44 -20.74 4.56
C THR A 269 -22.61 -19.78 5.40
N GLN A 270 -22.36 -18.59 4.86
CA GLN A 270 -21.54 -17.56 5.49
C GLN A 270 -22.39 -16.36 5.85
N VAL A 271 -22.34 -15.94 7.10
CA VAL A 271 -22.99 -14.73 7.59
C VAL A 271 -22.01 -13.57 7.56
N TRP A 272 -22.44 -12.47 6.99
CA TRP A 272 -21.71 -11.22 6.86
C TRP A 272 -22.57 -10.06 7.36
N HIS A 273 -21.99 -9.12 8.09
CA HIS A 273 -22.72 -7.92 8.47
C HIS A 273 -22.84 -6.99 7.26
N ALA A 274 -24.07 -6.55 7.00
CA ALA A 274 -24.37 -5.53 5.99
C ALA A 274 -24.11 -4.12 6.52
N THR A 275 -24.04 -3.15 5.62
CA THR A 275 -24.19 -1.73 5.97
C THR A 275 -25.57 -1.50 6.56
N GLU A 276 -25.69 -0.63 7.56
CA GLU A 276 -26.96 -0.26 8.17
C GLU A 276 -27.98 0.19 7.10
N GLY A 277 -29.20 -0.33 7.20
CA GLY A 277 -30.26 -0.10 6.22
C GLY A 277 -30.23 -1.02 4.99
N TYR A 278 -29.27 -1.96 4.89
CA TYR A 278 -29.13 -2.85 3.75
C TYR A 278 -29.10 -4.33 4.17
N LYS A 279 -29.54 -5.20 3.25
CA LYS A 279 -29.52 -6.67 3.41
C LYS A 279 -28.63 -7.36 2.38
N THR A 280 -27.75 -6.59 1.74
CA THR A 280 -26.85 -7.07 0.68
C THR A 280 -25.47 -6.44 0.86
N GLY A 281 -24.48 -6.92 0.14
CA GLY A 281 -23.11 -6.47 0.22
C GLY A 281 -22.85 -5.17 -0.55
N THR A 282 -23.54 -4.10 -0.18
CA THR A 282 -23.39 -2.77 -0.77
C THR A 282 -22.15 -2.01 -0.30
N ASN A 283 -21.45 -2.55 0.69
CA ASN A 283 -20.18 -2.01 1.16
C ASN A 283 -19.17 -1.94 0.01
N ILE A 284 -18.48 -0.83 -0.08
CA ILE A 284 -17.40 -0.69 -1.08
C ILE A 284 -16.21 -1.56 -0.67
N LEU A 285 -15.82 -2.46 -1.54
CA LEU A 285 -14.52 -3.10 -1.48
C LEU A 285 -13.49 -2.10 -2.00
N ASP A 286 -12.91 -1.31 -1.09
CA ASP A 286 -12.00 -0.23 -1.45
C ASP A 286 -10.63 -0.79 -1.85
N GLU A 287 -10.55 -1.21 -3.10
CA GLU A 287 -9.35 -1.79 -3.72
C GLU A 287 -8.88 -0.93 -4.89
N ILE A 288 -7.56 -0.87 -5.04
CA ILE A 288 -6.89 -0.20 -6.16
C ILE A 288 -5.71 -1.05 -6.65
N PRO A 289 -5.48 -1.20 -7.97
CA PRO A 289 -4.32 -1.91 -8.51
C PRO A 289 -2.99 -1.33 -8.01
N VAL A 290 -2.05 -2.22 -7.67
CA VAL A 290 -0.75 -1.84 -7.07
C VAL A 290 0.09 -0.91 -7.93
N ASP A 291 0.00 -1.03 -9.24
CA ASP A 291 0.71 -0.16 -10.17
C ASP A 291 0.12 1.26 -10.24
N LEU A 292 -1.18 1.42 -9.96
CA LEU A 292 -1.81 2.74 -9.80
C LEU A 292 -1.40 3.36 -8.46
N VAL A 293 -1.25 2.58 -7.39
CA VAL A 293 -0.64 3.07 -6.13
C VAL A 293 0.78 3.56 -6.37
N ALA A 294 1.57 2.81 -7.14
CA ALA A 294 2.93 3.23 -7.52
C ALA A 294 2.92 4.52 -8.36
N ASN A 295 1.97 4.64 -9.31
CA ASN A 295 1.79 5.86 -10.10
C ASN A 295 1.47 7.06 -9.20
N ALA A 296 0.48 6.93 -8.31
CA ALA A 296 0.13 8.00 -7.38
C ALA A 296 1.32 8.40 -6.50
N CYS A 297 2.06 7.43 -5.97
CA CYS A 297 3.28 7.68 -5.19
C CYS A 297 4.30 8.52 -5.97
N LEU A 298 4.60 8.15 -7.20
CA LEU A 298 5.59 8.83 -8.03
C LEU A 298 5.10 10.20 -8.52
N LEU A 299 3.82 10.35 -8.83
CA LEU A 299 3.25 11.64 -9.23
C LEU A 299 3.23 12.63 -8.05
N HIS A 300 2.88 12.18 -6.84
CA HIS A 300 3.02 13.00 -5.64
C HIS A 300 4.49 13.32 -5.32
N ALA A 301 5.43 12.39 -5.61
CA ALA A 301 6.85 12.67 -5.49
C ALA A 301 7.29 13.77 -6.46
N ALA A 302 6.86 13.72 -7.72
CA ALA A 302 7.11 14.77 -8.71
C ALA A 302 6.54 16.12 -8.27
N ALA A 303 5.31 16.13 -7.76
CA ALA A 303 4.65 17.33 -7.23
C ALA A 303 5.20 17.80 -5.88
N ARG A 304 6.15 17.07 -5.27
CA ARG A 304 6.68 17.34 -3.92
C ARG A 304 5.57 17.51 -2.87
N THR A 305 4.51 16.75 -3.00
CA THR A 305 3.39 16.78 -2.05
C THR A 305 3.85 16.36 -0.67
N THR A 306 3.44 17.11 0.35
CA THR A 306 3.69 16.76 1.78
C THR A 306 2.38 16.61 2.54
N GLY A 307 2.45 16.06 3.75
CA GLY A 307 1.29 15.77 4.59
C GLY A 307 0.69 14.41 4.26
N ILE A 308 -0.62 14.29 4.31
CA ILE A 308 -1.33 13.01 4.16
C ILE A 308 -2.09 12.98 2.85
N VAL A 309 -1.98 11.88 2.11
CA VAL A 309 -2.83 11.57 0.95
C VAL A 309 -3.35 10.14 1.05
N GLN A 310 -4.60 9.93 0.62
CA GLN A 310 -5.20 8.62 0.47
C GLN A 310 -5.22 8.21 -1.01
N VAL A 311 -5.02 6.92 -1.25
CA VAL A 311 -4.97 6.34 -2.60
C VAL A 311 -5.85 5.10 -2.60
N GLY A 312 -7.07 5.24 -3.07
CA GLY A 312 -8.10 4.21 -3.03
C GLY A 312 -8.93 4.12 -4.29
N SER A 313 -10.00 3.36 -4.22
CA SER A 313 -10.91 3.06 -5.34
C SER A 313 -11.51 4.30 -6.01
N GLN A 314 -11.64 5.42 -5.30
CA GLN A 314 -12.09 6.70 -5.88
C GLN A 314 -11.19 7.20 -7.01
N LEU A 315 -9.91 6.81 -6.99
CA LEU A 315 -8.96 7.14 -8.06
C LEU A 315 -8.96 6.11 -9.20
N TYR A 316 -9.58 4.98 -8.99
CA TYR A 316 -9.67 3.88 -9.93
C TYR A 316 -11.13 3.62 -10.30
N HIS A 317 -11.73 2.59 -9.73
CA HIS A 317 -13.13 2.22 -9.87
C HIS A 317 -13.61 1.49 -8.62
N SER A 318 -14.74 1.92 -8.08
CA SER A 318 -15.29 1.30 -6.86
C SER A 318 -16.16 0.10 -7.23
N PHE A 319 -15.91 -1.03 -6.57
CA PHE A 319 -16.75 -2.23 -6.61
C PHE A 319 -17.34 -2.49 -5.25
N THR A 320 -18.56 -2.98 -5.22
CA THR A 320 -19.19 -3.50 -4.00
C THR A 320 -18.88 -4.98 -3.83
N PHE A 321 -19.14 -5.53 -2.63
CA PHE A 321 -19.09 -6.98 -2.45
C PHE A 321 -20.07 -7.70 -3.36
N ASP A 322 -21.28 -7.16 -3.54
CA ASP A 322 -22.27 -7.73 -4.46
C ASP A 322 -21.75 -7.79 -5.90
N ASP A 323 -21.00 -6.78 -6.35
CA ASP A 323 -20.37 -6.80 -7.69
C ASP A 323 -19.36 -7.94 -7.83
N VAL A 324 -18.52 -8.14 -6.82
CA VAL A 324 -17.49 -9.19 -6.82
C VAL A 324 -18.14 -10.58 -6.78
N PHE A 325 -19.17 -10.76 -5.94
CA PHE A 325 -19.89 -12.03 -5.83
C PHE A 325 -20.64 -12.37 -7.11
N ARG A 326 -21.37 -11.41 -7.67
CA ARG A 326 -22.07 -11.56 -8.94
C ARG A 326 -21.11 -11.93 -10.08
N MET A 327 -19.99 -11.23 -10.19
CA MET A 327 -18.97 -11.49 -11.19
C MET A 327 -18.38 -12.90 -11.07
N GLY A 328 -18.15 -13.36 -9.85
CA GLY A 328 -17.71 -14.73 -9.58
C GLY A 328 -18.74 -15.77 -10.01
N LEU A 329 -20.01 -15.56 -9.68
CA LEU A 329 -21.11 -16.46 -10.03
C LEU A 329 -21.32 -16.53 -11.54
N GLU A 330 -21.50 -15.39 -12.20
CA GLU A 330 -21.83 -15.30 -13.64
C GLU A 330 -20.75 -15.92 -14.53
N ASN A 331 -19.48 -15.91 -14.07
CA ASN A 331 -18.34 -16.42 -14.85
C ASN A 331 -17.86 -17.82 -14.41
N SER A 332 -18.62 -18.49 -13.56
CA SER A 332 -18.33 -19.85 -13.11
C SER A 332 -19.14 -20.89 -13.86
N THR A 333 -18.60 -22.11 -13.94
CA THR A 333 -19.37 -23.24 -14.51
C THR A 333 -20.60 -23.55 -13.67
N PRO A 334 -21.70 -24.10 -14.24
CA PRO A 334 -22.87 -24.50 -13.46
C PRO A 334 -22.57 -25.45 -12.30
N ALA A 335 -21.54 -26.28 -12.43
CA ALA A 335 -21.07 -27.14 -11.34
C ALA A 335 -20.44 -26.33 -10.20
N ALA A 336 -19.55 -25.38 -10.55
CA ALA A 336 -18.93 -24.51 -9.57
C ALA A 336 -19.96 -23.60 -8.89
N GLN A 337 -20.95 -23.08 -9.62
CA GLN A 337 -22.00 -22.23 -9.06
C GLN A 337 -22.81 -22.94 -7.95
N ARG A 338 -23.04 -24.26 -8.08
CA ARG A 338 -23.72 -25.03 -7.04
C ARG A 338 -22.91 -25.17 -5.75
N ASP A 339 -21.60 -25.12 -5.86
CA ASP A 339 -20.66 -25.26 -4.78
C ASP A 339 -20.24 -23.91 -4.15
N PHE A 340 -20.72 -22.79 -4.70
CA PHE A 340 -20.41 -21.49 -4.12
C PHE A 340 -20.95 -21.36 -2.70
N PRO A 341 -20.21 -20.69 -1.80
CA PRO A 341 -20.73 -20.35 -0.48
C PRO A 341 -22.01 -19.52 -0.60
N LYS A 342 -23.04 -19.87 0.16
CA LYS A 342 -24.25 -19.06 0.28
C LYS A 342 -23.97 -17.90 1.24
N ILE A 343 -24.01 -16.68 0.73
CA ILE A 343 -23.83 -15.49 1.56
C ILE A 343 -25.17 -15.00 2.10
N ILE A 344 -25.21 -14.74 3.42
CA ILE A 344 -26.34 -14.10 4.11
C ILE A 344 -25.81 -12.82 4.72
N PHE A 345 -26.31 -11.68 4.23
CA PHE A 345 -26.05 -10.39 4.82
C PHE A 345 -27.08 -10.08 5.90
N THR A 346 -26.63 -9.58 7.07
CA THR A 346 -27.49 -9.19 8.18
C THR A 346 -27.09 -7.83 8.74
N GLU A 347 -28.08 -7.02 9.13
CA GLU A 347 -27.86 -5.77 9.86
C GLU A 347 -27.68 -6.02 11.37
N ASP A 348 -28.13 -7.19 11.84
CA ASP A 348 -28.00 -7.56 13.25
C ASP A 348 -26.55 -7.85 13.63
N ARG A 349 -25.94 -6.88 14.27
CA ARG A 349 -24.55 -6.95 14.74
C ARG A 349 -24.34 -7.94 15.88
N SER A 350 -25.41 -8.45 16.51
CA SER A 350 -25.35 -9.51 17.51
C SER A 350 -25.19 -10.91 16.90
N THR A 351 -25.56 -11.09 15.64
CA THR A 351 -25.38 -12.35 14.91
C THR A 351 -23.90 -12.57 14.62
N PRO A 352 -23.30 -13.72 15.04
CA PRO A 352 -21.91 -14.03 14.75
C PRO A 352 -21.66 -14.09 13.25
N GLN A 353 -20.59 -13.43 12.80
CA GLN A 353 -20.13 -13.53 11.43
C GLN A 353 -19.33 -14.80 11.18
N CYS A 354 -19.17 -15.20 9.92
CA CYS A 354 -18.21 -16.23 9.57
C CYS A 354 -16.77 -15.74 9.83
N PHE A 355 -15.85 -16.69 10.06
CA PHE A 355 -14.43 -16.39 10.35
C PHE A 355 -13.80 -15.44 9.31
N LEU A 356 -14.15 -15.63 8.05
CA LEU A 356 -13.60 -14.79 6.97
C LEU A 356 -14.08 -13.34 7.08
N ALA A 357 -15.35 -13.12 7.42
CA ALA A 357 -15.91 -11.79 7.64
C ALA A 357 -15.28 -11.10 8.87
N GLU A 358 -15.01 -11.85 9.92
CA GLU A 358 -14.30 -11.34 11.10
C GLU A 358 -12.85 -11.00 10.81
N LEU A 359 -12.14 -11.84 10.08
CA LEU A 359 -10.75 -11.61 9.68
C LEU A 359 -10.63 -10.36 8.80
N ILE A 360 -11.63 -10.12 7.96
CA ILE A 360 -11.67 -8.98 7.04
C ILE A 360 -12.73 -7.97 7.50
N GLN A 361 -12.63 -7.53 8.75
CA GLN A 361 -13.54 -6.52 9.33
C GLN A 361 -13.67 -5.28 8.44
N VAL A 362 -12.60 -4.91 7.73
CA VAL A 362 -12.60 -3.85 6.71
C VAL A 362 -13.65 -4.08 5.61
N GLY A 363 -13.99 -5.31 5.30
CA GLY A 363 -14.98 -5.66 4.29
C GLY A 363 -16.44 -5.48 4.74
N THR A 364 -16.70 -5.41 6.03
CA THR A 364 -18.04 -5.26 6.60
C THR A 364 -18.32 -3.84 7.10
N ARG A 365 -17.35 -2.92 6.90
CA ARG A 365 -17.45 -1.50 7.27
C ARG A 365 -17.67 -0.65 6.03
N ASN A 366 -18.34 0.45 6.19
CA ASN A 366 -18.59 1.40 5.11
C ASN A 366 -17.78 2.69 5.31
N TRP A 367 -16.44 2.55 5.26
CA TRP A 367 -15.54 3.69 5.27
C TRP A 367 -15.40 4.27 3.87
N LEU A 368 -15.69 5.56 3.73
CA LEU A 368 -15.55 6.30 2.47
C LEU A 368 -14.27 7.11 2.51
N PHE A 369 -13.16 6.51 2.07
CA PHE A 369 -11.85 7.16 2.08
C PHE A 369 -11.77 8.29 1.05
N ASP A 370 -11.70 9.54 1.52
CA ASP A 370 -11.55 10.72 0.67
C ASP A 370 -10.15 10.74 0.04
N CYS A 371 -10.09 10.81 -1.29
CA CYS A 371 -8.87 10.95 -2.08
C CYS A 371 -8.77 12.33 -2.74
N GLY A 372 -9.40 13.35 -2.16
CA GLY A 372 -9.55 14.68 -2.77
C GLY A 372 -8.23 15.33 -3.18
N ARG A 373 -7.18 15.18 -2.36
CA ARG A 373 -5.84 15.69 -2.67
C ARG A 373 -5.16 14.99 -3.85
N SER A 374 -5.71 13.88 -4.33
CA SER A 374 -5.17 13.05 -5.40
C SER A 374 -6.02 13.09 -6.69
N TYR A 375 -7.17 13.77 -6.75
CA TYR A 375 -8.03 13.77 -7.94
C TYR A 375 -7.36 14.35 -9.19
N TRP A 376 -6.45 15.30 -9.04
CA TRP A 376 -5.71 15.86 -10.15
C TRP A 376 -4.84 14.83 -10.89
N LEU A 377 -4.46 13.72 -10.24
CA LEU A 377 -3.71 12.62 -10.85
C LEU A 377 -4.45 11.99 -12.03
N LYS A 378 -5.78 12.02 -12.03
CA LYS A 378 -6.60 11.49 -13.13
C LYS A 378 -6.42 12.25 -14.44
N GLN A 379 -5.82 13.44 -14.42
CA GLN A 379 -5.53 14.25 -15.60
C GLN A 379 -4.18 13.91 -16.24
N VAL A 380 -3.37 13.07 -15.55
CA VAL A 380 -2.03 12.72 -16.01
C VAL A 380 -2.10 11.60 -17.05
N SER A 381 -1.36 11.77 -18.15
CA SER A 381 -1.20 10.77 -19.21
C SER A 381 0.19 10.11 -19.19
N GLY A 382 0.39 9.12 -20.05
CA GLY A 382 1.67 8.42 -20.21
C GLY A 382 1.89 7.28 -19.21
N PRO A 383 3.15 6.86 -18.97
CA PRO A 383 3.47 5.68 -18.16
C PRO A 383 2.97 5.70 -16.71
N LEU A 384 2.78 6.90 -16.14
CA LEU A 384 2.22 7.08 -14.81
C LEU A 384 0.73 7.45 -14.83
N SER A 385 0.02 7.24 -15.94
CA SER A 385 -1.41 7.53 -16.03
C SER A 385 -2.22 6.81 -14.96
N MET A 386 -3.18 7.54 -14.38
CA MET A 386 -4.21 7.00 -13.48
C MET A 386 -5.53 6.72 -14.22
N GLN A 387 -5.55 6.93 -15.54
CA GLN A 387 -6.76 6.77 -16.35
C GLN A 387 -7.02 5.29 -16.63
N VAL A 388 -8.16 4.82 -16.16
CA VAL A 388 -8.71 3.47 -16.42
C VAL A 388 -10.19 3.64 -16.69
N CYS A 389 -10.69 3.12 -17.80
CA CYS A 389 -12.12 3.12 -18.05
C CYS A 389 -12.80 1.94 -17.34
N LYS A 390 -14.13 2.05 -17.15
CA LYS A 390 -14.90 1.01 -16.46
C LYS A 390 -14.73 -0.37 -17.10
N HIS A 391 -14.81 -0.45 -18.41
CA HIS A 391 -14.67 -1.70 -19.16
C HIS A 391 -13.31 -2.38 -18.91
N GLU A 392 -12.23 -1.61 -18.84
CA GLU A 392 -10.90 -2.13 -18.53
C GLU A 392 -10.81 -2.64 -17.07
N ALA A 393 -11.45 -1.92 -16.13
CA ALA A 393 -11.52 -2.34 -14.73
C ALA A 393 -12.34 -3.63 -14.56
N ASP A 394 -13.49 -3.73 -15.25
CA ASP A 394 -14.34 -4.93 -15.27
C ASP A 394 -13.58 -6.12 -15.85
N ALA A 395 -12.84 -5.92 -16.96
CA ALA A 395 -12.02 -6.96 -17.59
C ALA A 395 -10.91 -7.47 -16.65
N LEU A 396 -10.21 -6.58 -15.93
CA LEU A 396 -9.20 -6.99 -14.96
C LEU A 396 -9.80 -7.83 -13.83
N ASN A 397 -10.94 -7.40 -13.29
CA ASN A 397 -11.62 -8.12 -12.22
C ASN A 397 -12.10 -9.49 -12.67
N LEU A 398 -12.60 -9.59 -13.90
CA LEU A 398 -12.99 -10.87 -14.50
C LEU A 398 -11.77 -11.82 -14.61
N ILE A 399 -10.68 -11.35 -15.20
CA ILE A 399 -9.46 -12.17 -15.39
C ILE A 399 -8.93 -12.62 -14.02
N ARG A 400 -8.91 -11.74 -13.02
CA ARG A 400 -8.50 -12.06 -11.67
C ARG A 400 -9.40 -13.13 -11.02
N THR A 401 -10.71 -13.00 -11.19
CA THR A 401 -11.68 -13.97 -10.68
C THR A 401 -11.47 -15.35 -11.31
N LEU A 402 -11.26 -15.39 -12.61
CA LEU A 402 -10.97 -16.64 -13.34
C LEU A 402 -9.63 -17.26 -12.95
N ASP A 403 -8.59 -16.46 -12.67
CA ASP A 403 -7.29 -16.94 -12.19
C ASP A 403 -7.41 -17.61 -10.80
N VAL A 404 -8.30 -17.08 -9.94
CA VAL A 404 -8.57 -17.68 -8.62
C VAL A 404 -9.42 -18.93 -8.70
N LEU A 405 -10.41 -18.98 -9.61
CA LEU A 405 -11.34 -20.11 -9.79
C LEU A 405 -10.73 -21.25 -10.62
N GLY A 406 -9.72 -20.95 -11.44
CA GLY A 406 -9.06 -21.93 -12.28
C GLY A 406 -8.31 -23.00 -11.53
N PRO A 407 -8.03 -24.17 -12.18
CA PRO A 407 -7.19 -25.19 -11.59
C PRO A 407 -5.82 -24.60 -11.22
N ARG A 408 -5.32 -24.89 -10.03
CA ARG A 408 -3.97 -24.48 -9.64
C ARG A 408 -2.99 -24.94 -10.71
N LYS A 409 -2.34 -24.00 -11.37
CA LYS A 409 -1.14 -24.33 -12.14
C LYS A 409 -0.16 -24.91 -11.15
N GLU A 410 0.10 -26.21 -11.20
CA GLU A 410 1.18 -26.83 -10.43
C GLU A 410 2.44 -26.01 -10.70
N LYS A 411 2.96 -25.38 -9.65
CA LYS A 411 4.26 -24.74 -9.76
C LYS A 411 5.24 -25.83 -10.13
N ALA A 412 5.73 -25.81 -11.34
CA ALA A 412 6.89 -26.59 -11.70
C ALA A 412 7.95 -26.26 -10.64
N ARG A 413 8.27 -27.24 -9.80
CA ARG A 413 9.42 -27.18 -8.89
C ARG A 413 10.63 -27.23 -9.80
N ILE A 414 11.20 -26.06 -10.09
CA ILE A 414 12.54 -25.92 -10.65
C ILE A 414 13.47 -25.46 -9.53
#